data_c937f7f04a5544714d8f504f588a9bb5
#
_entry.id   c937f7f04a5544714d8f504f588a9bb5
#
_cell.length_a   1.000
_cell.length_b   1.000
_cell.length_c   1.000
_cell.angle_alpha   90.00
_cell.angle_beta   90.00
_cell.angle_gamma   90.00
#
_symmetry.space_group_name_H-M   'P 1'
#
loop_
_entity.id
_entity.type
_entity.pdbx_description
1 polymer ?
#
loop_
_entity_poly.entity_id
_entity_poly.type
_entity_poly.pdbx_seq_one_letter_code
_entity_poly.pdbx_strand_id
1 'polypeptide(L)'
;GLVGSEMCIRDRVEQLRKMNAAVLGTPEADPFYGAPTVLVVLAARDNTNRVYDGSCVMSNLMNAAKAVGLASCWVHRAKEVFDSEEGKALLRQWGVEGDYEGIGHCILGYRADTAPAPAPRKEHYIYRVR
;
A
#
# COMPACT_ATOMS: atom_id res chain seq x y z
N GLY A 1 18.59 -8.31 14.58
CA GLY A 1 17.50 -8.71 15.42
C GLY A 1 16.36 -7.70 15.34
N LEU A 2 15.19 -8.20 15.04
CA LEU A 2 13.95 -7.42 15.11
C LEU A 2 13.61 -7.18 16.59
N VAL A 3 14.29 -6.26 17.24
CA VAL A 3 13.87 -5.73 18.52
C VAL A 3 13.17 -4.39 18.28
N GLY A 4 12.15 -4.41 17.44
CA GLY A 4 11.14 -3.40 17.50
C GLY A 4 10.02 -3.99 18.35
N SER A 5 9.74 -3.42 19.48
CA SER A 5 8.55 -3.79 20.22
C SER A 5 7.33 -3.70 19.29
N GLU A 6 6.34 -4.57 19.47
CA GLU A 6 5.05 -4.47 18.76
C GLU A 6 4.47 -3.06 18.79
N MET A 7 4.81 -2.29 19.81
CA MET A 7 4.44 -0.89 20.00
C MET A 7 5.03 0.01 18.91
N CYS A 8 6.29 -0.18 18.51
CA CYS A 8 6.91 0.62 17.43
C CYS A 8 6.28 0.36 16.06
N ILE A 9 5.82 -0.86 15.79
CA ILE A 9 5.16 -1.21 14.53
C ILE A 9 3.77 -0.58 14.47
N ARG A 10 3.01 -0.65 15.54
CA ARG A 10 1.68 -0.01 15.64
C ARG A 10 1.76 1.50 15.49
N ASP A 11 2.73 2.13 16.14
CA ASP A 11 2.94 3.58 16.06
C ASP A 11 3.27 4.02 14.64
N ARG A 12 4.04 3.23 13.89
CA ARG A 12 4.38 3.51 12.49
C ARG A 12 3.18 3.36 11.55
N VAL A 13 2.36 2.34 11.73
CA VAL A 13 1.11 2.17 10.98
C VAL A 13 0.17 3.34 11.27
N GLU A 14 0.05 3.76 12.53
CA GLU A 14 -0.76 4.90 12.92
C GLU A 14 -0.23 6.22 12.33
N GLN A 15 1.08 6.41 12.30
CA GLN A 15 1.70 7.56 11.65
C GLN A 15 1.36 7.60 10.15
N LEU A 16 1.52 6.49 9.44
CA LEU A 16 1.15 6.39 8.02
C LEU A 16 -0.34 6.63 7.80
N ARG A 17 -1.18 6.10 8.68
CA ARG A 17 -2.63 6.31 8.64
C ARG A 17 -2.95 7.80 8.69
N LYS A 18 -2.37 8.52 9.64
CA LYS A 18 -2.57 9.98 9.79
C LYS A 18 -2.09 10.75 8.56
N MET A 19 -0.92 10.41 8.04
CA MET A 19 -0.37 11.05 6.85
C MET A 19 -1.27 10.83 5.63
N ASN A 20 -1.73 9.60 5.42
CA ASN A 20 -2.64 9.26 4.33
C ASN A 20 -4.01 9.93 4.48
N ALA A 21 -4.56 9.96 5.69
CA ALA A 21 -5.81 10.64 5.99
C ALA A 21 -5.73 12.16 5.77
N ALA A 22 -4.59 12.77 6.08
CA ALA A 22 -4.33 14.18 5.83
C ALA A 22 -4.33 14.49 4.31
N VAL A 23 -3.69 13.66 3.50
CA VAL A 23 -3.73 13.78 2.03
C VAL A 23 -5.16 13.61 1.50
N LEU A 24 -5.92 12.68 2.09
CA LEU A 24 -7.33 12.48 1.74
C LEU A 24 -8.20 13.70 2.08
N GLY A 25 -7.76 14.58 2.98
CA GLY A 25 -8.53 15.71 3.45
C GLY A 25 -9.55 15.35 4.54
N THR A 26 -9.45 14.18 5.13
CA THR A 26 -10.35 13.69 6.19
C THR A 26 -9.49 13.11 7.32
N PRO A 27 -8.95 13.95 8.22
CA PRO A 27 -7.99 13.52 9.24
C PRO A 27 -8.48 12.43 10.19
N GLU A 28 -9.80 12.32 10.40
CA GLU A 28 -10.42 11.31 11.26
C GLU A 28 -10.60 9.95 10.55
N ALA A 29 -10.43 9.91 9.23
CA ALA A 29 -10.61 8.67 8.47
C ALA A 29 -9.52 7.64 8.81
N ASP A 30 -9.89 6.39 8.71
CA ASP A 30 -8.93 5.28 8.68
C ASP A 30 -8.84 4.69 7.26
N PRO A 31 -7.93 5.22 6.40
CA PRO A 31 -7.77 4.71 5.05
C PRO A 31 -7.23 3.28 5.01
N PHE A 32 -6.73 2.76 6.14
CA PHE A 32 -6.19 1.41 6.25
C PHE A 32 -7.17 0.41 6.89
N TYR A 33 -8.40 0.84 7.19
CA TYR A 33 -9.48 -0.04 7.65
C TYR A 33 -9.10 -0.90 8.88
N GLY A 34 -8.28 -0.38 9.78
CA GLY A 34 -7.81 -1.10 10.96
C GLY A 34 -6.81 -2.22 10.67
N ALA A 35 -6.26 -2.29 9.47
CA ALA A 35 -5.29 -3.32 9.12
C ALA A 35 -4.03 -3.22 9.99
N PRO A 36 -3.55 -4.34 10.54
CA PRO A 36 -2.40 -4.33 11.44
C PRO A 36 -1.06 -4.20 10.71
N THR A 37 -1.03 -4.45 9.41
CA THR A 37 0.20 -4.46 8.62
C THR A 37 0.02 -3.67 7.34
N VAL A 38 1.00 -2.84 7.04
CA VAL A 38 1.06 -2.06 5.81
C VAL A 38 2.41 -2.29 5.14
N LEU A 39 2.39 -2.79 3.92
CA LEU A 39 3.56 -2.85 3.06
C LEU A 39 3.57 -1.63 2.15
N VAL A 40 4.67 -0.91 2.13
CA VAL A 40 4.84 0.26 1.26
C VAL A 40 5.63 -0.15 0.03
N VAL A 41 5.06 0.05 -1.14
CA VAL A 41 5.77 -0.17 -2.40
C VAL A 41 6.36 1.15 -2.86
N LEU A 42 7.67 1.17 -3.00
CA LEU A 42 8.46 2.29 -3.48
C LEU A 42 9.14 1.90 -4.79
N ALA A 43 9.34 2.84 -5.68
CA ALA A 43 10.12 2.64 -6.88
C ALA A 43 11.08 3.80 -7.10
N ALA A 44 12.26 3.51 -7.63
CA ALA A 44 13.29 4.51 -7.90
C ALA A 44 12.75 5.57 -8.88
N ARG A 45 12.93 6.83 -8.54
CA ARG A 45 12.34 7.94 -9.29
C ARG A 45 12.93 8.11 -10.68
N ASP A 46 14.17 7.69 -10.89
CA ASP A 46 14.85 7.69 -12.19
C ASP A 46 14.40 6.57 -13.12
N ASN A 47 13.68 5.55 -12.61
CA ASN A 47 13.07 4.54 -13.46
C ASN A 47 11.83 5.09 -14.14
N THR A 48 11.87 5.19 -15.48
CA THR A 48 10.74 5.69 -16.29
C THR A 48 9.50 4.79 -16.20
N ASN A 49 9.68 3.50 -15.91
CA ASN A 49 8.62 2.51 -15.78
C ASN A 49 8.16 2.31 -14.32
N ARG A 50 8.64 3.13 -13.37
CA ARG A 50 8.44 2.95 -11.93
C ARG A 50 6.99 2.69 -11.51
N VAL A 51 6.03 3.39 -12.13
CA VAL A 51 4.61 3.22 -11.80
C VAL A 51 4.11 1.85 -12.27
N TYR A 52 4.49 1.43 -13.46
CA TYR A 52 4.10 0.13 -14.00
C TYR A 52 4.74 -1.02 -13.22
N ASP A 53 6.04 -0.94 -12.97
CA ASP A 53 6.79 -1.94 -12.22
C ASP A 53 6.23 -2.06 -10.78
N GLY A 54 6.03 -0.94 -10.10
CA GLY A 54 5.45 -0.90 -8.77
C GLY A 54 4.00 -1.42 -8.73
N SER A 55 3.22 -1.16 -9.78
CA SER A 55 1.86 -1.69 -9.90
C SER A 55 1.86 -3.22 -10.05
N CYS A 56 2.81 -3.77 -10.80
CA CYS A 56 3.00 -5.22 -10.89
C CYS A 56 3.38 -5.83 -9.53
N VAL A 57 4.26 -5.16 -8.78
CA VAL A 57 4.60 -5.58 -7.41
C VAL A 57 3.38 -5.57 -6.50
N MET A 58 2.56 -4.51 -6.54
CA MET A 58 1.31 -4.43 -5.77
C MET A 58 0.37 -5.59 -6.10
N SER A 59 0.19 -5.89 -7.38
CA SER A 59 -0.65 -7.01 -7.81
C SER A 59 -0.12 -8.36 -7.28
N ASN A 60 1.19 -8.58 -7.38
CA ASN A 60 1.82 -9.79 -6.87
C ASN A 60 1.71 -9.92 -5.35
N LEU A 61 1.84 -8.82 -4.60
CA LEU A 61 1.65 -8.82 -3.15
C LEU A 61 0.23 -9.25 -2.76
N MET A 62 -0.78 -8.73 -3.46
CA MET A 62 -2.18 -9.08 -3.19
C MET A 62 -2.47 -10.54 -3.54
N ASN A 63 -1.91 -11.06 -4.63
CA ASN A 63 -2.01 -12.47 -4.99
C ASN A 63 -1.30 -13.38 -3.98
N ALA A 64 -0.10 -13.00 -3.54
CA ALA A 64 0.65 -13.74 -2.52
C ALA A 64 -0.10 -13.73 -1.17
N ALA A 65 -0.66 -12.60 -0.76
CA ALA A 65 -1.48 -12.51 0.44
C ALA A 65 -2.65 -13.50 0.39
N LYS A 66 -3.36 -13.54 -0.73
CA LYS A 66 -4.45 -14.51 -0.94
C LYS A 66 -3.96 -15.96 -0.84
N ALA A 67 -2.80 -16.27 -1.42
CA ALA A 67 -2.23 -17.62 -1.40
C ALA A 67 -1.89 -18.10 0.02
N VAL A 68 -1.53 -17.20 0.93
CA VAL A 68 -1.23 -17.53 2.34
C VAL A 68 -2.42 -17.28 3.30
N GLY A 69 -3.62 -17.07 2.77
CA GLY A 69 -4.85 -16.94 3.56
C GLY A 69 -5.08 -15.56 4.17
N LEU A 70 -4.39 -14.52 3.69
CA LEU A 70 -4.60 -13.15 4.13
C LEU A 70 -5.57 -12.40 3.21
N ALA A 71 -6.23 -11.41 3.76
CA ALA A 71 -6.91 -10.36 3.00
C ALA A 71 -5.95 -9.19 2.76
N SER A 72 -6.10 -8.53 1.63
CA SER A 72 -5.29 -7.38 1.26
C SER A 72 -6.10 -6.36 0.48
N CYS A 73 -5.62 -5.13 0.48
CA CYS A 73 -6.18 -4.06 -0.33
C CYS A 73 -5.08 -3.08 -0.73
N TRP A 74 -5.18 -2.54 -1.95
CA TRP A 74 -4.35 -1.44 -2.40
C TRP A 74 -4.95 -0.13 -1.91
N VAL A 75 -4.21 0.61 -1.10
CA VAL A 75 -4.56 1.96 -0.67
C VAL A 75 -3.67 2.97 -1.40
N HIS A 76 -4.31 3.95 -2.03
CA HIS A 76 -3.64 5.01 -2.79
C HIS A 76 -2.94 6.05 -1.91
N ARG A 77 -2.43 7.10 -2.54
CA ARG A 77 -1.80 8.28 -1.93
C ARG A 77 -0.40 8.05 -1.36
N ALA A 78 0.23 6.90 -1.67
CA ALA A 78 1.61 6.69 -1.28
C ALA A 78 2.56 7.71 -1.92
N LYS A 79 2.28 8.14 -3.15
CA LYS A 79 3.07 9.17 -3.82
C LYS A 79 3.06 10.46 -2.99
N GLU A 80 1.92 11.00 -2.69
CA GLU A 80 1.75 12.25 -1.94
C GLU A 80 2.33 12.15 -0.52
N VAL A 81 2.11 11.02 0.14
CA VAL A 81 2.66 10.75 1.48
C VAL A 81 4.18 10.82 1.46
N PHE A 82 4.85 10.10 0.55
CA PHE A 82 6.31 10.01 0.53
C PHE A 82 6.99 11.13 -0.25
N ASP A 83 6.27 11.94 -1.01
CA ASP A 83 6.75 13.20 -1.57
C ASP A 83 6.76 14.34 -0.53
N SER A 84 6.01 14.20 0.56
CA SER A 84 6.01 15.17 1.65
C SER A 84 7.33 15.16 2.43
N GLU A 85 7.66 16.27 3.10
CA GLU A 85 8.85 16.34 3.95
C GLU A 85 8.79 15.33 5.11
N GLU A 86 7.61 15.12 5.68
CA GLU A 86 7.39 14.11 6.72
C GLU A 86 7.62 12.69 6.19
N GLY A 87 7.12 12.38 4.99
CA GLY A 87 7.31 11.09 4.34
C GLY A 87 8.77 10.81 4.00
N LYS A 88 9.49 11.82 3.50
CA LYS A 88 10.93 11.72 3.24
C LYS A 88 11.73 11.50 4.52
N ALA A 89 11.37 12.20 5.60
CA ALA A 89 11.96 12.00 6.91
C ALA A 89 11.73 10.57 7.42
N LEU A 90 10.55 10.04 7.22
CA LEU A 90 10.17 8.68 7.60
C LEU A 90 11.01 7.63 6.85
N LEU A 91 11.21 7.80 5.55
CA LEU A 91 12.09 6.93 4.76
C LEU A 91 13.52 6.94 5.29
N ARG A 92 14.05 8.11 5.63
CA ARG A 92 15.39 8.22 6.25
C ARG A 92 15.47 7.49 7.60
N GLN A 93 14.43 7.61 8.44
CA GLN A 93 14.36 6.88 9.71
C GLN A 93 14.34 5.37 9.51
N TRP A 94 13.77 4.89 8.41
CA TRP A 94 13.74 3.47 8.06
C TRP A 94 15.03 2.98 7.39
N GLY A 95 15.99 3.88 7.17
CA GLY A 95 17.25 3.54 6.50
C GLY A 95 17.12 3.35 5.00
N VAL A 96 16.04 3.87 4.40
CA VAL A 96 15.86 3.85 2.94
C VAL A 96 16.63 5.01 2.35
N GLU A 97 17.70 4.69 1.63
CA GLU A 97 18.56 5.65 0.94
C GLU A 97 18.20 5.71 -0.54
N GLY A 98 18.18 6.91 -1.11
CA GLY A 98 17.87 7.16 -2.51
C GLY A 98 16.60 7.98 -2.69
N ASP A 99 16.33 8.29 -3.95
CA ASP A 99 15.13 9.05 -4.36
C ASP A 99 14.07 8.09 -4.88
N TYR A 100 13.02 7.90 -4.06
CA TYR A 100 11.94 6.98 -4.35
C TYR A 100 10.60 7.69 -4.44
N GLU A 101 9.74 7.17 -5.31
CA GLU A 101 8.32 7.53 -5.39
C GLU A 101 7.47 6.43 -4.74
N GLY A 102 6.53 6.82 -3.91
CA GLY A 102 5.54 5.91 -3.36
C GLY A 102 4.55 5.45 -4.44
N ILE A 103 4.37 4.14 -4.61
CA ILE A 103 3.46 3.57 -5.59
C ILE A 103 2.12 3.18 -4.94
N GLY A 104 2.17 2.58 -3.78
CA GLY A 104 0.97 2.18 -3.07
C GLY A 104 1.26 1.65 -1.68
N HIS A 105 0.20 1.58 -0.87
CA HIS A 105 0.19 0.88 0.39
C HIS A 105 -0.59 -0.42 0.20
N CYS A 106 0.02 -1.56 0.46
CA CYS A 106 -0.66 -2.85 0.53
C CYS A 106 -0.97 -3.15 1.98
N ILE A 107 -2.22 -2.98 2.37
CA ILE A 107 -2.65 -3.34 3.72
C ILE A 107 -2.96 -4.83 3.79
N LEU A 108 -2.60 -5.45 4.90
CA LEU A 108 -2.74 -6.88 5.14
C LEU A 108 -3.44 -7.14 6.47
N GLY A 109 -4.27 -8.16 6.50
CA GLY A 109 -4.94 -8.61 7.71
C GLY A 109 -5.69 -9.91 7.48
N TYR A 110 -6.22 -10.48 8.55
CA TYR A 110 -7.14 -11.60 8.43
C TYR A 110 -8.54 -11.10 8.08
N ARG A 111 -9.22 -11.84 7.23
CA ARG A 111 -10.59 -11.51 6.84
C ARG A 111 -11.55 -11.73 8.02
N ALA A 112 -12.33 -10.71 8.34
CA ALA A 112 -13.36 -10.81 9.37
C ALA A 112 -14.66 -11.46 8.86
N ASP A 113 -14.97 -11.25 7.57
CA ASP A 113 -16.23 -11.65 6.95
C ASP A 113 -16.04 -12.49 5.67
N THR A 114 -17.11 -13.09 5.20
CA THR A 114 -17.15 -13.76 3.90
C THR A 114 -16.93 -12.72 2.78
N ALA A 115 -16.15 -13.11 1.76
CA ALA A 115 -15.94 -12.23 0.61
C ALA A 115 -17.28 -11.93 -0.07
N PRO A 116 -17.57 -10.68 -0.43
CA PRO A 116 -18.70 -10.38 -1.27
C PRO A 116 -18.52 -11.07 -2.63
N ALA A 117 -19.64 -11.38 -3.28
CA ALA A 117 -19.60 -11.90 -4.64
C ALA A 117 -18.88 -10.90 -5.55
N PRO A 118 -18.03 -11.36 -6.48
CA PRO A 118 -17.40 -10.47 -7.43
C PRO A 118 -18.45 -9.78 -8.31
N ALA A 119 -18.20 -8.51 -8.60
CA ALA A 119 -19.07 -7.77 -9.53
C ALA A 119 -19.06 -8.43 -10.92
N PRO A 120 -20.18 -8.41 -11.64
CA PRO A 120 -20.24 -8.92 -13.01
C PRO A 120 -19.18 -8.23 -13.88
N ARG A 121 -18.51 -9.00 -14.72
CA ARG A 121 -17.57 -8.44 -15.69
C ARG A 121 -18.35 -7.80 -16.82
N LYS A 122 -17.78 -6.73 -17.40
CA LYS A 122 -18.34 -6.09 -18.59
C LYS A 122 -18.37 -7.09 -19.74
N GLU A 123 -19.46 -7.09 -20.50
CA GLU A 123 -19.55 -7.82 -21.75
C GLU A 123 -18.63 -7.18 -22.81
N HIS A 124 -18.21 -7.95 -23.78
CA HIS A 124 -17.36 -7.49 -24.91
C HIS A 124 -16.05 -6.81 -24.47
N TYR A 125 -15.43 -7.33 -23.41
CA TYR A 125 -14.19 -6.79 -22.89
C TYR A 125 -12.93 -7.35 -23.57
N ILE A 126 -13.06 -8.52 -24.21
CA ILE A 126 -11.97 -9.18 -24.92
C ILE A 126 -12.34 -9.30 -26.39
N TYR A 127 -11.49 -8.73 -27.24
CA TYR A 127 -11.62 -8.81 -28.69
C TYR A 127 -10.60 -9.80 -29.22
N ARG A 128 -11.09 -10.79 -30.00
CA ARG A 128 -10.21 -11.74 -30.70
C ARG A 128 -10.04 -11.29 -32.15
N VAL A 129 -8.83 -10.93 -32.51
CA VAL A 129 -8.45 -10.62 -33.89
C VAL A 129 -7.95 -11.93 -34.52
N ARG A 130 -8.57 -12.32 -35.60
CA ARG A 130 -8.20 -13.52 -36.38
C ARG A 130 -7.51 -13.11 -37.67
#